data_592c50aa2d734b3713479fb62e06a1e4
#
_entry.id   592c50aa2d734b3713479fb62e06a1e4
#
_cell.length_a   1.000
_cell.length_b   1.000
_cell.length_c   1.000
_cell.angle_alpha   90.00
_cell.angle_beta   90.00
_cell.angle_gamma   90.00
#
_symmetry.space_group_name_H-M   'P 1'
#
loop_
_entity.id
_entity.type
_entity.pdbx_description
1 polymer ?
#
loop_
_entity_poly.entity_id
_entity_poly.type
_entity_poly.pdbx_seq_one_letter_code
_entity_poly.pdbx_strand_id
1 'polypeptide(L)'
;MAGGGGGPRPPPPPPPAPAAPYAPPRRTPRTSRSLITVVGVVVLLIAAIAFANSGPDTPSDPASDKPPAASSTAATGTDPVTGKSAGIPKGFAHDEQGAQSAAANFAVALGSDGMFKKPTRHALVDGIYAPDVASRLKGPQDEAYSADFLAKLGLDANGNAPQGSTFVTRTVPIGTRVESYTPTTAKIAVWYTGLIGMSGPKSTDPVRTLWKTWTFELSWIGEGWRVIDDTQQDGPAPVPGDVPVSTSDDMSKAIKEFGGFTYAR
;
A
#
# COMPACT_ATOMS: atom_id res chain seq x y z
N MET A 1 -61.03 70.54 31.67
CA MET A 1 -60.51 69.72 32.80
C MET A 1 -60.20 68.37 32.28
N ALA A 2 -58.93 68.06 32.09
CA ALA A 2 -58.49 66.71 31.67
C ALA A 2 -57.20 66.40 32.42
N GLY A 3 -57.31 65.41 33.31
CA GLY A 3 -56.19 64.94 34.10
C GLY A 3 -55.33 63.90 33.30
N GLY A 4 -54.07 64.24 33.14
CA GLY A 4 -53.11 63.32 32.56
C GLY A 4 -52.57 62.37 33.61
N GLY A 5 -52.74 61.02 33.38
CA GLY A 5 -52.14 60.00 34.14
C GLY A 5 -50.81 59.55 33.48
N GLY A 6 -49.69 59.95 34.13
CA GLY A 6 -48.37 59.42 33.74
C GLY A 6 -48.08 58.08 34.43
N GLY A 7 -48.04 57.03 33.69
CA GLY A 7 -47.58 55.74 34.18
C GLY A 7 -46.07 55.68 34.41
N PRO A 8 -45.59 54.86 35.34
CA PRO A 8 -44.17 54.80 35.66
C PRO A 8 -43.37 54.20 34.50
N ARG A 9 -42.20 54.78 34.25
CA ARG A 9 -41.21 54.26 33.25
C ARG A 9 -40.71 52.92 33.65
N PRO A 10 -40.52 51.98 32.68
CA PRO A 10 -39.88 50.73 32.95
C PRO A 10 -38.38 50.93 33.34
N PRO A 11 -37.82 50.02 34.18
CA PRO A 11 -36.44 50.15 34.59
C PRO A 11 -35.48 49.92 33.42
N PRO A 12 -34.27 50.53 33.46
CA PRO A 12 -33.26 50.31 32.42
C PRO A 12 -32.77 48.87 32.38
N PRO A 13 -32.35 48.35 31.19
CA PRO A 13 -31.84 46.99 31.07
C PRO A 13 -30.53 46.84 31.86
N PRO A 14 -30.24 45.63 32.38
CA PRO A 14 -29.03 45.36 33.12
C PRO A 14 -27.78 45.50 32.21
N PRO A 15 -26.61 45.87 32.77
CA PRO A 15 -25.38 45.98 32.02
C PRO A 15 -24.95 44.64 31.45
N PRO A 16 -24.28 44.60 30.27
CA PRO A 16 -23.79 43.36 29.69
C PRO A 16 -22.78 42.68 30.62
N ALA A 17 -22.91 41.35 30.75
CA ALA A 17 -21.99 40.53 31.53
C ALA A 17 -20.53 40.64 30.99
N PRO A 18 -19.51 40.61 31.86
CA PRO A 18 -18.14 40.67 31.42
C PRO A 18 -17.80 39.48 30.54
N ALA A 19 -17.13 39.76 29.39
CA ALA A 19 -16.70 38.77 28.45
C ALA A 19 -15.79 37.73 29.14
N ALA A 20 -16.13 36.46 29.03
CA ALA A 20 -15.29 35.37 29.49
C ALA A 20 -13.92 35.42 28.81
N PRO A 21 -12.83 35.09 29.51
CA PRO A 21 -11.47 35.08 28.95
C PRO A 21 -11.40 34.08 27.81
N TYR A 22 -10.86 34.51 26.67
CA TYR A 22 -10.65 33.78 25.46
C TYR A 22 -9.73 32.57 25.78
N ALA A 23 -10.28 31.38 25.86
CA ALA A 23 -9.49 30.16 25.93
C ALA A 23 -8.96 29.82 24.52
N PRO A 24 -7.67 29.64 24.33
CA PRO A 24 -7.14 29.23 23.03
C PRO A 24 -7.73 27.87 22.63
N PRO A 25 -8.01 27.64 21.33
CA PRO A 25 -8.56 26.38 20.87
C PRO A 25 -7.60 25.25 21.24
N ARG A 26 -8.09 24.26 21.96
CA ARG A 26 -7.38 23.00 22.23
C ARG A 26 -7.05 22.38 20.88
N ARG A 27 -5.76 22.31 20.56
CA ARG A 27 -5.27 21.53 19.43
C ARG A 27 -5.63 20.08 19.70
N THR A 28 -6.65 19.58 19.02
CA THR A 28 -6.90 18.15 18.89
C THR A 28 -5.64 17.52 18.30
N PRO A 29 -5.13 16.41 18.85
CA PRO A 29 -4.02 15.71 18.23
C PRO A 29 -4.46 15.32 16.81
N ARG A 30 -3.73 15.81 15.81
CA ARG A 30 -3.87 15.34 14.44
C ARG A 30 -3.47 13.87 14.46
N THR A 31 -4.43 12.99 14.54
CA THR A 31 -4.23 11.58 14.20
C THR A 31 -3.65 11.58 12.80
N SER A 32 -2.44 11.10 12.67
CA SER A 32 -1.72 11.05 11.41
C SER A 32 -2.57 10.30 10.38
N ARG A 33 -3.07 11.03 9.38
CA ARG A 33 -3.88 10.46 8.29
C ARG A 33 -3.14 9.36 7.53
N SER A 34 -1.80 9.34 7.59
CA SER A 34 -0.96 8.32 6.95
C SER A 34 -1.11 6.94 7.60
N LEU A 35 -1.25 6.82 8.91
CA LEU A 35 -1.45 5.53 9.58
C LEU A 35 -2.75 4.84 9.15
N ILE A 36 -3.83 5.62 9.01
CA ILE A 36 -5.12 5.10 8.53
C ILE A 36 -4.99 4.66 7.07
N THR A 37 -4.17 5.35 6.27
CA THR A 37 -3.96 5.03 4.85
C THR A 37 -3.17 3.74 4.68
N VAL A 38 -2.07 3.52 5.43
CA VAL A 38 -1.23 2.32 5.29
C VAL A 38 -1.98 1.07 5.75
N VAL A 39 -2.65 1.11 6.90
CA VAL A 39 -3.49 0.00 7.39
C VAL A 39 -4.70 -0.20 6.47
N GLY A 40 -5.31 0.89 6.00
CA GLY A 40 -6.43 0.84 5.07
C GLY A 40 -6.05 0.22 3.72
N VAL A 41 -4.84 0.47 3.21
CA VAL A 41 -4.38 -0.10 1.93
C VAL A 41 -4.12 -1.60 2.05
N VAL A 42 -3.47 -2.06 3.11
CA VAL A 42 -3.29 -3.50 3.36
C VAL A 42 -4.65 -4.20 3.52
N VAL A 43 -5.58 -3.62 4.27
CA VAL A 43 -6.94 -4.16 4.47
C VAL A 43 -7.78 -4.07 3.20
N LEU A 44 -7.68 -2.98 2.39
CA LEU A 44 -8.39 -2.85 1.13
C LEU A 44 -7.88 -3.82 0.06
N LEU A 45 -6.57 -4.09 0.02
CA LEU A 45 -5.97 -5.07 -0.87
C LEU A 45 -6.56 -6.46 -0.63
N ILE A 46 -6.86 -6.76 0.60
CA ILE A 46 -7.39 -8.03 1.08
C ILE A 46 -8.93 -8.05 1.00
N ALA A 47 -9.62 -6.92 1.25
CA ALA A 47 -11.06 -6.82 1.09
C ALA A 47 -11.49 -6.88 -0.39
N ALA A 48 -10.71 -6.30 -1.33
CA ALA A 48 -10.95 -6.44 -2.76
C ALA A 48 -10.92 -7.91 -3.22
N ILE A 49 -10.06 -8.72 -2.63
CA ILE A 49 -9.99 -10.16 -2.87
C ILE A 49 -11.28 -10.88 -2.42
N ALA A 50 -11.88 -10.46 -1.30
CA ALA A 50 -13.11 -11.06 -0.78
C ALA A 50 -14.37 -10.64 -1.59
N PHE A 51 -14.38 -9.43 -2.18
CA PHE A 51 -15.52 -8.90 -2.92
C PHE A 51 -15.55 -9.29 -4.41
N ALA A 52 -14.38 -9.52 -5.03
CA ALA A 52 -14.28 -9.90 -6.45
C ALA A 52 -14.90 -11.28 -6.77
N ASN A 53 -15.18 -12.08 -5.75
CA ASN A 53 -15.81 -13.42 -5.94
C ASN A 53 -17.35 -13.40 -6.03
N SER A 54 -17.98 -12.24 -6.18
CA SER A 54 -19.45 -12.09 -6.15
C SER A 54 -20.07 -11.40 -7.38
N GLY A 55 -19.37 -11.32 -8.52
CA GLY A 55 -19.89 -10.69 -9.74
C GLY A 55 -20.12 -11.68 -10.88
N PRO A 56 -21.19 -11.50 -11.70
CA PRO A 56 -21.49 -12.41 -12.80
C PRO A 56 -20.56 -12.17 -14.00
N ASP A 57 -20.11 -13.28 -14.59
CA ASP A 57 -19.34 -13.32 -15.84
C ASP A 57 -20.12 -12.69 -17.01
N THR A 58 -19.56 -11.66 -17.61
CA THR A 58 -19.99 -11.19 -18.92
C THR A 58 -18.81 -11.32 -19.89
N PRO A 59 -18.91 -12.13 -20.95
CA PRO A 59 -17.85 -12.25 -21.94
C PRO A 59 -17.82 -10.99 -22.83
N SER A 60 -16.71 -10.33 -22.90
CA SER A 60 -16.45 -9.29 -23.90
C SER A 60 -15.60 -9.84 -25.04
N ASP A 61 -16.07 -9.64 -26.26
CA ASP A 61 -15.41 -10.02 -27.50
C ASP A 61 -13.98 -9.44 -27.63
N PRO A 62 -13.02 -10.20 -28.18
CA PRO A 62 -11.65 -9.72 -28.36
C PRO A 62 -11.56 -8.82 -29.60
N ALA A 63 -11.36 -7.53 -29.38
CA ALA A 63 -10.86 -6.63 -30.42
C ALA A 63 -9.41 -6.97 -30.74
N SER A 64 -9.17 -7.37 -31.99
CA SER A 64 -7.84 -7.66 -32.54
C SER A 64 -7.06 -6.35 -32.75
N ASP A 65 -6.28 -5.94 -31.74
CA ASP A 65 -5.26 -4.93 -31.91
C ASP A 65 -3.89 -5.57 -31.75
N LYS A 66 -3.06 -5.35 -32.78
CA LYS A 66 -1.68 -5.81 -32.84
C LYS A 66 -0.90 -5.25 -31.65
N PRO A 67 -0.22 -6.08 -30.84
CA PRO A 67 0.52 -5.57 -29.69
C PRO A 67 1.54 -4.52 -30.11
N PRO A 68 1.68 -3.39 -29.40
CA PRO A 68 2.76 -2.46 -29.64
C PRO A 68 4.10 -3.21 -29.47
N ALA A 69 5.01 -2.99 -30.41
CA ALA A 69 6.34 -3.58 -30.33
C ALA A 69 7.00 -3.14 -29.02
N ALA A 70 7.23 -4.09 -28.12
CA ALA A 70 7.92 -3.84 -26.87
C ALA A 70 9.33 -3.32 -27.19
N SER A 71 9.59 -2.05 -26.88
CA SER A 71 10.96 -1.57 -26.81
C SER A 71 11.65 -2.35 -25.71
N SER A 72 12.73 -3.05 -26.03
CA SER A 72 13.50 -3.76 -25.00
C SER A 72 13.94 -2.75 -23.95
N THR A 73 13.53 -2.96 -22.71
CA THR A 73 14.01 -2.18 -21.57
C THR A 73 15.53 -2.31 -21.53
N ALA A 74 16.24 -1.18 -21.56
CA ALA A 74 17.69 -1.21 -21.41
C ALA A 74 18.05 -1.96 -20.14
N ALA A 75 19.01 -2.89 -20.24
CA ALA A 75 19.53 -3.57 -19.05
C ALA A 75 20.20 -2.51 -18.16
N THR A 76 19.54 -2.14 -17.07
CA THR A 76 19.99 -1.11 -16.14
C THR A 76 20.63 -1.78 -14.95
N GLY A 77 21.77 -2.46 -15.14
CA GLY A 77 22.04 -3.26 -14.03
C GLY A 77 23.47 -3.26 -13.51
N THR A 78 23.65 -2.69 -12.35
CA THR A 78 24.65 -3.18 -11.41
C THR A 78 24.26 -4.57 -10.89
N ASP A 79 25.26 -5.36 -10.51
CA ASP A 79 25.06 -6.71 -9.97
C ASP A 79 24.06 -6.72 -8.78
N PRO A 80 23.32 -7.83 -8.62
CA PRO A 80 22.44 -7.99 -7.47
C PRO A 80 23.21 -7.85 -6.15
N VAL A 81 22.60 -7.20 -5.17
CA VAL A 81 23.17 -7.16 -3.83
C VAL A 81 23.27 -8.56 -3.23
N THR A 82 24.37 -8.86 -2.55
CA THR A 82 24.64 -10.19 -1.97
C THR A 82 24.23 -10.32 -0.51
N GLY A 83 24.08 -9.20 0.20
CA GLY A 83 23.68 -9.16 1.61
C GLY A 83 22.19 -9.43 1.80
N LYS A 84 21.83 -10.14 2.88
CA LYS A 84 20.42 -10.36 3.28
C LYS A 84 20.27 -10.14 4.79
N SER A 85 19.08 -9.62 5.18
CA SER A 85 18.63 -9.53 6.56
C SER A 85 17.16 -9.92 6.63
N ALA A 86 16.79 -10.88 7.48
CA ALA A 86 15.44 -11.45 7.56
C ALA A 86 14.89 -11.92 6.19
N GLY A 87 15.77 -12.44 5.30
CA GLY A 87 15.41 -12.85 3.94
C GLY A 87 15.31 -11.68 2.92
N ILE A 88 15.41 -10.44 3.36
CA ILE A 88 15.36 -9.25 2.52
C ILE A 88 16.77 -8.92 2.04
N PRO A 89 16.99 -8.69 0.72
CA PRO A 89 18.26 -8.14 0.24
C PRO A 89 18.60 -6.81 0.92
N LYS A 90 19.86 -6.57 1.19
CA LYS A 90 20.39 -5.34 1.79
C LYS A 90 21.69 -4.90 1.14
N GLY A 91 22.10 -3.65 1.39
CA GLY A 91 23.31 -3.08 0.78
C GLY A 91 23.04 -2.48 -0.58
N PHE A 92 21.81 -2.01 -0.79
CA PHE A 92 21.47 -1.23 -1.98
C PHE A 92 22.32 0.05 -2.02
N ALA A 93 22.76 0.43 -3.22
CA ALA A 93 23.57 1.63 -3.39
C ALA A 93 22.88 2.89 -2.90
N HIS A 94 23.65 3.88 -2.45
CA HIS A 94 23.16 5.18 -2.02
C HIS A 94 23.00 6.11 -3.25
N ASP A 95 22.22 5.66 -4.20
CA ASP A 95 21.90 6.37 -5.44
C ASP A 95 20.46 6.07 -5.88
N GLU A 96 20.03 6.68 -6.97
CA GLU A 96 18.70 6.54 -7.54
C GLU A 96 18.39 5.09 -7.92
N GLN A 97 19.34 4.39 -8.52
CA GLN A 97 19.19 3.00 -8.91
C GLN A 97 19.08 2.07 -7.69
N GLY A 98 19.87 2.33 -6.66
CA GLY A 98 19.78 1.61 -5.39
C GLY A 98 18.43 1.81 -4.71
N ALA A 99 17.84 3.01 -4.77
CA ALA A 99 16.49 3.28 -4.27
C ALA A 99 15.43 2.48 -5.06
N GLN A 100 15.53 2.42 -6.40
CA GLN A 100 14.64 1.61 -7.25
C GLN A 100 14.76 0.12 -6.92
N SER A 101 15.99 -0.38 -6.78
CA SER A 101 16.25 -1.78 -6.41
C SER A 101 15.70 -2.11 -5.03
N ALA A 102 15.86 -1.20 -4.05
CA ALA A 102 15.31 -1.35 -2.70
C ALA A 102 13.78 -1.45 -2.75
N ALA A 103 13.11 -0.50 -3.42
CA ALA A 103 11.65 -0.48 -3.53
C ALA A 103 11.10 -1.77 -4.16
N ALA A 104 11.71 -2.24 -5.26
CA ALA A 104 11.30 -3.48 -5.92
C ALA A 104 11.46 -4.71 -5.00
N ASN A 105 12.56 -4.80 -4.27
CA ASN A 105 12.78 -5.91 -3.32
C ASN A 105 11.87 -5.81 -2.09
N PHE A 106 11.55 -4.61 -1.62
CA PHE A 106 10.59 -4.40 -0.54
C PHE A 106 9.17 -4.82 -0.97
N ALA A 107 8.77 -4.53 -2.21
CA ALA A 107 7.51 -5.01 -2.76
C ALA A 107 7.45 -6.55 -2.78
N VAL A 108 8.53 -7.24 -3.18
CA VAL A 108 8.61 -8.72 -3.14
C VAL A 108 8.46 -9.23 -1.71
N ALA A 109 9.17 -8.65 -0.76
CA ALA A 109 9.15 -9.10 0.63
C ALA A 109 7.80 -8.87 1.31
N LEU A 110 7.22 -7.67 1.13
CA LEU A 110 5.90 -7.31 1.67
C LEU A 110 4.75 -8.05 0.97
N GLY A 111 4.94 -8.52 -0.25
CA GLY A 111 3.97 -9.36 -0.97
C GLY A 111 4.15 -10.86 -0.77
N SER A 112 5.00 -11.28 0.16
CA SER A 112 5.29 -12.70 0.44
C SER A 112 4.32 -13.31 1.47
N ASP A 113 4.30 -14.66 1.53
CA ASP A 113 3.56 -15.40 2.55
C ASP A 113 4.03 -15.12 3.99
N GLY A 114 5.24 -14.61 4.15
CA GLY A 114 5.79 -14.17 5.43
C GLY A 114 4.94 -13.11 6.13
N MET A 115 4.21 -12.28 5.37
CA MET A 115 3.30 -11.28 5.93
C MET A 115 2.10 -11.90 6.67
N PHE A 116 1.73 -13.13 6.36
CA PHE A 116 0.61 -13.84 7.01
C PHE A 116 1.01 -14.55 8.30
N LYS A 117 2.30 -14.59 8.61
CA LYS A 117 2.87 -15.18 9.84
C LYS A 117 3.40 -14.07 10.74
N LYS A 118 2.80 -13.86 11.90
CA LYS A 118 3.10 -12.73 12.79
C LYS A 118 4.60 -12.51 13.06
N PRO A 119 5.41 -13.54 13.45
CA PRO A 119 6.84 -13.32 13.70
C PRO A 119 7.59 -12.86 12.45
N THR A 120 7.31 -13.46 11.29
CA THR A 120 7.94 -13.12 10.02
C THR A 120 7.52 -11.72 9.56
N ARG A 121 6.22 -11.38 9.69
CA ARG A 121 5.69 -10.04 9.39
C ARG A 121 6.42 -8.98 10.20
N HIS A 122 6.57 -9.18 11.52
CA HIS A 122 7.30 -8.23 12.36
C HIS A 122 8.75 -8.07 11.91
N ALA A 123 9.44 -9.17 11.58
CA ALA A 123 10.82 -9.11 11.07
C ALA A 123 10.92 -8.38 9.73
N LEU A 124 9.95 -8.58 8.82
CA LEU A 124 9.87 -7.87 7.55
C LEU A 124 9.65 -6.36 7.77
N VAL A 125 8.70 -6.01 8.64
CA VAL A 125 8.40 -4.62 8.97
C VAL A 125 9.62 -3.92 9.59
N ASP A 126 10.31 -4.55 10.54
CA ASP A 126 11.54 -4.02 11.13
C ASP A 126 12.69 -3.89 10.12
N GLY A 127 12.75 -4.79 9.16
CA GLY A 127 13.78 -4.79 8.12
C GLY A 127 13.57 -3.76 7.01
N ILE A 128 12.33 -3.38 6.72
CA ILE A 128 11.95 -2.55 5.58
C ILE A 128 11.65 -1.12 5.98
N TYR A 129 10.86 -0.91 7.03
CA TYR A 129 10.41 0.43 7.41
C TYR A 129 11.42 1.14 8.32
N ALA A 130 11.33 2.47 8.36
CA ALA A 130 12.03 3.27 9.34
C ALA A 130 11.62 2.84 10.76
N PRO A 131 12.53 2.86 11.76
CA PRO A 131 12.28 2.26 13.07
C PRO A 131 11.03 2.79 13.79
N ASP A 132 10.76 4.09 13.68
CA ASP A 132 9.58 4.74 14.25
C ASP A 132 8.30 4.35 13.51
N VAL A 133 8.35 4.19 12.18
CA VAL A 133 7.25 3.71 11.35
C VAL A 133 6.96 2.24 11.66
N ALA A 134 7.99 1.40 11.70
CA ALA A 134 7.87 -0.02 12.03
C ALA A 134 7.17 -0.23 13.39
N SER A 135 7.58 0.55 14.40
CA SER A 135 7.00 0.47 15.73
C SER A 135 5.50 0.81 15.74
N ARG A 136 5.08 1.79 14.92
CA ARG A 136 3.67 2.18 14.79
C ARG A 136 2.83 1.20 13.98
N LEU A 137 3.43 0.51 13.01
CA LEU A 137 2.70 -0.37 12.08
C LEU A 137 2.36 -1.74 12.67
N LYS A 138 3.18 -2.29 13.56
CA LYS A 138 3.03 -3.68 14.04
C LYS A 138 1.67 -3.94 14.69
N GLY A 139 1.21 -3.07 15.59
CA GLY A 139 -0.08 -3.23 16.25
C GLY A 139 -1.25 -3.25 15.27
N PRO A 140 -1.46 -2.17 14.47
CA PRO A 140 -2.49 -2.14 13.44
C PRO A 140 -2.41 -3.28 12.41
N GLN A 141 -1.21 -3.72 12.04
CA GLN A 141 -1.07 -4.88 11.16
C GLN A 141 -1.48 -6.19 11.86
N ASP A 142 -1.19 -6.37 13.14
CA ASP A 142 -1.63 -7.55 13.89
C ASP A 142 -3.16 -7.61 13.97
N GLU A 143 -3.83 -6.48 14.12
CA GLU A 143 -5.29 -6.38 14.08
C GLU A 143 -5.83 -6.70 12.67
N ALA A 144 -5.19 -6.18 11.61
CA ALA A 144 -5.59 -6.44 10.23
C ALA A 144 -5.41 -7.91 9.83
N TYR A 145 -4.30 -8.54 10.24
CA TYR A 145 -4.03 -9.97 10.00
C TYR A 145 -4.59 -10.85 11.15
N SER A 146 -5.82 -10.56 11.58
CA SER A 146 -6.52 -11.31 12.62
C SER A 146 -6.79 -12.76 12.22
N ALA A 147 -7.07 -13.62 13.21
CA ALA A 147 -7.44 -15.01 12.96
C ALA A 147 -8.68 -15.13 12.03
N ASP A 148 -9.67 -14.26 12.20
CA ASP A 148 -10.85 -14.22 11.35
C ASP A 148 -10.53 -13.86 9.89
N PHE A 149 -9.56 -12.95 9.70
CA PHE A 149 -9.09 -12.61 8.38
C PHE A 149 -8.32 -13.79 7.74
N LEU A 150 -7.38 -14.40 8.47
CA LEU A 150 -6.64 -15.57 8.00
C LEU A 150 -7.57 -16.73 7.65
N ALA A 151 -8.59 -16.98 8.44
CA ALA A 151 -9.61 -18.01 8.18
C ALA A 151 -10.38 -17.77 6.87
N LYS A 152 -10.66 -16.50 6.48
CA LYS A 152 -11.29 -16.18 5.20
C LYS A 152 -10.41 -16.54 3.99
N LEU A 153 -9.11 -16.60 4.18
CA LEU A 153 -8.14 -17.05 3.17
C LEU A 153 -7.86 -18.57 3.23
N GLY A 154 -8.55 -19.28 4.12
CA GLY A 154 -8.34 -20.71 4.32
C GLY A 154 -7.07 -21.05 5.10
N LEU A 155 -6.51 -20.08 5.85
CA LEU A 155 -5.33 -20.25 6.69
C LEU A 155 -5.73 -20.48 8.15
N ASP A 156 -4.86 -21.15 8.92
CA ASP A 156 -5.00 -21.23 10.37
C ASP A 156 -4.61 -19.87 11.03
N ALA A 157 -4.83 -19.77 12.34
CA ALA A 157 -4.50 -18.57 13.12
C ALA A 157 -3.01 -18.20 13.11
N ASN A 158 -2.13 -19.10 12.68
CA ASN A 158 -0.69 -18.88 12.55
C ASN A 158 -0.26 -18.59 11.09
N GLY A 159 -1.21 -18.52 10.15
CA GLY A 159 -0.96 -18.27 8.75
C GLY A 159 -0.51 -19.49 7.95
N ASN A 160 -0.79 -20.71 8.42
CA ASN A 160 -0.45 -21.92 7.71
C ASN A 160 -1.62 -22.42 6.86
N ALA A 161 -1.31 -22.94 5.67
CA ALA A 161 -2.28 -23.60 4.83
C ALA A 161 -2.66 -24.99 5.39
N PRO A 162 -3.89 -25.50 5.10
CA PRO A 162 -4.29 -26.85 5.43
C PRO A 162 -3.39 -27.90 4.78
N GLN A 163 -3.31 -29.09 5.38
CA GLN A 163 -2.54 -30.19 4.83
C GLN A 163 -3.01 -30.54 3.39
N GLY A 164 -2.06 -30.70 2.48
CA GLY A 164 -2.31 -30.96 1.07
C GLY A 164 -2.68 -29.72 0.24
N SER A 165 -2.64 -28.55 0.84
CA SER A 165 -2.84 -27.26 0.15
C SER A 165 -1.60 -26.38 0.33
N THR A 166 -1.44 -25.43 -0.59
CA THR A 166 -0.39 -24.41 -0.54
C THR A 166 -1.01 -23.03 -0.71
N PHE A 167 -0.81 -22.17 0.26
CA PHE A 167 -1.15 -20.74 0.11
C PHE A 167 -0.07 -20.08 -0.73
N VAL A 168 -0.50 -19.49 -1.84
CA VAL A 168 0.36 -18.77 -2.78
C VAL A 168 0.09 -17.28 -2.61
N THR A 169 1.12 -16.54 -2.27
CA THR A 169 1.13 -15.07 -2.39
C THR A 169 2.51 -14.66 -2.85
N ARG A 170 2.57 -13.88 -3.93
CA ARG A 170 3.83 -13.48 -4.53
C ARG A 170 3.66 -12.18 -5.30
N THR A 171 4.57 -11.27 -5.09
CA THR A 171 4.72 -10.05 -5.90
C THR A 171 5.87 -10.23 -6.88
N VAL A 172 5.62 -9.94 -8.14
CA VAL A 172 6.60 -9.97 -9.23
C VAL A 172 6.70 -8.57 -9.83
N PRO A 173 7.69 -7.77 -9.46
CA PRO A 173 7.92 -6.46 -10.07
C PRO A 173 8.15 -6.58 -11.58
N ILE A 174 7.49 -5.71 -12.33
CA ILE A 174 7.62 -5.60 -13.79
C ILE A 174 8.53 -4.43 -14.15
N GLY A 175 8.47 -3.35 -13.35
CA GLY A 175 9.32 -2.18 -13.55
C GLY A 175 9.18 -1.18 -12.40
N THR A 176 10.07 -0.19 -12.41
CA THR A 176 10.04 0.91 -11.46
C THR A 176 10.02 2.24 -12.20
N ARG A 177 9.43 3.25 -11.55
CA ARG A 177 9.45 4.64 -11.98
C ARG A 177 9.88 5.52 -10.82
N VAL A 178 10.87 6.37 -11.05
CA VAL A 178 11.27 7.39 -10.09
C VAL A 178 10.30 8.57 -10.20
N GLU A 179 9.57 8.87 -9.13
CA GLU A 179 8.72 10.05 -9.04
C GLU A 179 9.50 11.26 -8.52
N SER A 180 10.40 11.02 -7.57
CA SER A 180 11.37 12.01 -7.10
C SER A 180 12.58 11.32 -6.48
N TYR A 181 13.72 11.98 -6.52
CA TYR A 181 14.96 11.51 -5.93
C TYR A 181 15.80 12.67 -5.40
N THR A 182 16.36 12.47 -4.22
CA THR A 182 17.45 13.24 -3.62
C THR A 182 18.43 12.25 -2.98
N PRO A 183 19.65 12.65 -2.61
CA PRO A 183 20.56 11.75 -1.91
C PRO A 183 20.00 11.15 -0.61
N THR A 184 19.02 11.78 0.03
CA THR A 184 18.48 11.33 1.32
C THR A 184 17.05 10.79 1.25
N THR A 185 16.33 11.04 0.17
CA THR A 185 14.92 10.63 0.01
C THR A 185 14.65 10.20 -1.43
N ALA A 186 13.74 9.26 -1.60
CA ALA A 186 13.27 8.87 -2.92
C ALA A 186 11.78 8.51 -2.87
N LYS A 187 11.06 8.77 -3.96
CA LYS A 187 9.70 8.29 -4.17
C LYS A 187 9.68 7.43 -5.42
N ILE A 188 9.44 6.13 -5.22
CA ILE A 188 9.56 5.10 -6.25
C ILE A 188 8.25 4.37 -6.40
N ALA A 189 7.69 4.39 -7.61
CA ALA A 189 6.55 3.56 -7.97
C ALA A 189 7.05 2.23 -8.56
N VAL A 190 6.54 1.13 -8.04
CA VAL A 190 6.82 -0.24 -8.49
C VAL A 190 5.55 -0.80 -9.13
N TRP A 191 5.58 -0.99 -10.45
CA TRP A 191 4.53 -1.70 -11.16
C TRP A 191 4.78 -3.20 -11.06
N TYR A 192 3.78 -3.97 -10.65
CA TYR A 192 3.95 -5.39 -10.41
C TYR A 192 2.71 -6.21 -10.77
N THR A 193 2.92 -7.49 -11.05
CA THR A 193 1.88 -8.49 -11.01
C THR A 193 1.99 -9.29 -9.73
N GLY A 194 0.86 -9.61 -9.13
CA GLY A 194 0.77 -10.45 -7.94
C GLY A 194 0.03 -11.75 -8.23
N LEU A 195 0.37 -12.77 -7.46
CA LEU A 195 -0.36 -14.04 -7.39
C LEU A 195 -0.85 -14.18 -5.96
N ILE A 196 -2.12 -14.53 -5.78
CA ILE A 196 -2.69 -14.81 -4.46
C ILE A 196 -3.80 -15.84 -4.56
N GLY A 197 -3.86 -16.75 -3.59
CA GLY A 197 -4.90 -17.77 -3.47
C GLY A 197 -4.38 -19.07 -2.88
N MET A 198 -5.24 -20.07 -2.84
CA MET A 198 -4.93 -21.40 -2.32
C MET A 198 -4.82 -22.41 -3.47
N SER A 199 -3.69 -23.06 -3.58
CA SER A 199 -3.50 -24.20 -4.50
C SER A 199 -3.78 -25.49 -3.75
N GLY A 200 -4.59 -26.38 -4.33
CA GLY A 200 -4.92 -27.69 -3.77
C GLY A 200 -6.26 -28.22 -4.27
N PRO A 201 -6.50 -29.53 -4.18
CA PRO A 201 -7.66 -30.19 -4.79
C PRO A 201 -9.02 -29.80 -4.15
N LYS A 202 -8.99 -29.16 -2.97
CA LYS A 202 -10.18 -28.67 -2.25
C LYS A 202 -10.22 -27.16 -2.13
N SER A 203 -9.44 -26.45 -2.95
CA SER A 203 -9.41 -24.98 -2.89
C SER A 203 -10.75 -24.39 -3.33
N THR A 204 -11.29 -23.52 -2.50
CA THR A 204 -12.45 -22.67 -2.80
C THR A 204 -12.02 -21.26 -3.22
N ASP A 205 -10.74 -20.92 -3.10
CA ASP A 205 -10.16 -19.65 -3.51
C ASP A 205 -8.90 -19.91 -4.37
N PRO A 206 -9.08 -20.21 -5.67
CA PRO A 206 -7.98 -20.55 -6.57
C PRO A 206 -7.01 -19.36 -6.73
N VAL A 207 -5.77 -19.68 -7.07
CA VAL A 207 -4.74 -18.65 -7.29
C VAL A 207 -5.16 -17.73 -8.43
N ARG A 208 -5.18 -16.43 -8.14
CA ARG A 208 -5.54 -15.35 -9.06
C ARG A 208 -4.33 -14.46 -9.34
N THR A 209 -4.37 -13.79 -10.48
CA THR A 209 -3.41 -12.77 -10.86
C THR A 209 -4.01 -11.39 -10.61
N LEU A 210 -3.22 -10.49 -10.04
CA LEU A 210 -3.57 -9.09 -9.86
C LEU A 210 -2.50 -8.19 -10.47
N TRP A 211 -2.86 -6.95 -10.78
CA TRP A 211 -1.95 -5.94 -11.33
C TRP A 211 -2.11 -4.65 -10.54
N LYS A 212 -0.99 -4.16 -9.97
CA LYS A 212 -0.99 -2.99 -9.11
C LYS A 212 0.27 -2.16 -9.30
N THR A 213 0.19 -0.92 -8.85
CA THR A 213 1.34 -0.04 -8.67
C THR A 213 1.49 0.27 -7.19
N TRP A 214 2.65 -0.01 -6.62
CA TRP A 214 3.01 0.26 -5.24
C TRP A 214 4.02 1.39 -5.19
N THR A 215 3.64 2.52 -4.62
CA THR A 215 4.52 3.68 -4.47
C THR A 215 5.10 3.70 -3.06
N PHE A 216 6.42 3.71 -2.98
CA PHE A 216 7.19 3.79 -1.73
C PHE A 216 7.82 5.16 -1.59
N GLU A 217 7.65 5.78 -0.44
CA GLU A 217 8.45 6.91 0.00
C GLU A 217 9.59 6.38 0.85
N LEU A 218 10.82 6.61 0.40
CA LEU A 218 12.04 6.08 1.00
C LEU A 218 12.86 7.20 1.63
N SER A 219 13.54 6.88 2.72
CA SER A 219 14.57 7.73 3.32
C SER A 219 15.84 6.91 3.53
N TRP A 220 17.00 7.55 3.32
CA TRP A 220 18.29 6.95 3.65
C TRP A 220 18.54 7.07 5.14
N ILE A 221 18.50 5.96 5.88
CA ILE A 221 18.65 5.91 7.34
C ILE A 221 19.73 4.89 7.70
N GLY A 222 20.75 5.36 8.41
CA GLY A 222 21.93 4.56 8.70
C GLY A 222 22.68 4.22 7.41
N GLU A 223 22.72 2.95 7.04
CA GLU A 223 23.43 2.45 5.86
C GLU A 223 22.47 1.87 4.80
N GLY A 224 21.21 2.35 4.74
CA GLY A 224 20.25 1.80 3.77
C GLY A 224 18.97 2.59 3.58
N TRP A 225 18.32 2.31 2.46
CA TRP A 225 16.99 2.81 2.17
C TRP A 225 15.97 2.17 3.11
N ARG A 226 15.07 2.99 3.67
CA ARG A 226 13.96 2.60 4.55
C ARG A 226 12.67 3.22 4.10
N VAL A 227 11.58 2.47 4.16
CA VAL A 227 10.24 2.98 3.85
C VAL A 227 9.76 3.87 4.99
N ILE A 228 9.33 5.08 4.65
CA ILE A 228 8.71 6.03 5.58
C ILE A 228 7.20 6.14 5.35
N ASP A 229 6.74 5.88 4.12
CA ASP A 229 5.33 5.77 3.76
C ASP A 229 5.18 4.95 2.48
N ASP A 230 4.01 4.34 2.27
CA ASP A 230 3.71 3.63 1.04
C ASP A 230 2.21 3.67 0.71
N THR A 231 1.91 3.58 -0.59
CA THR A 231 0.54 3.55 -1.10
C THR A 231 0.43 2.59 -2.26
N GLN A 232 -0.74 1.97 -2.43
CA GLN A 232 -1.02 1.11 -3.56
C GLN A 232 -2.24 1.59 -4.36
N GLN A 233 -2.20 1.33 -5.67
CA GLN A 233 -3.33 1.54 -6.58
C GLN A 233 -3.44 0.37 -7.54
N ASP A 234 -4.64 0.13 -8.06
CA ASP A 234 -4.91 -0.90 -9.05
C ASP A 234 -4.34 -0.53 -10.41
N GLY A 235 -3.86 -1.53 -11.14
CA GLY A 235 -3.37 -1.42 -12.51
C GLY A 235 -2.03 -0.69 -12.67
N PRO A 236 -1.70 -0.38 -13.93
CA PRO A 236 -2.38 -0.84 -15.15
C PRO A 236 -2.29 -2.35 -15.38
N ALA A 237 -3.32 -2.96 -15.98
CA ALA A 237 -3.38 -4.39 -16.23
C ALA A 237 -3.38 -4.68 -17.74
N PRO A 238 -2.43 -5.50 -18.26
CA PRO A 238 -2.36 -5.88 -19.67
C PRO A 238 -3.39 -6.95 -20.05
N VAL A 239 -3.89 -7.68 -19.07
CA VAL A 239 -4.86 -8.77 -19.25
C VAL A 239 -5.93 -8.67 -18.17
N PRO A 240 -7.16 -9.20 -18.42
CA PRO A 240 -8.19 -9.26 -17.39
C PRO A 240 -7.73 -10.01 -16.15
N GLY A 241 -8.11 -9.52 -14.98
CA GLY A 241 -7.79 -10.08 -13.68
C GLY A 241 -8.77 -9.51 -12.66
N ASP A 242 -8.24 -9.05 -11.54
CA ASP A 242 -8.99 -8.34 -10.50
C ASP A 242 -9.33 -6.88 -10.90
N VAL A 243 -8.69 -6.36 -11.95
CA VAL A 243 -8.99 -5.04 -12.54
C VAL A 243 -9.34 -5.19 -14.01
N PRO A 244 -10.12 -4.26 -14.60
CA PRO A 244 -10.36 -4.23 -16.02
C PRO A 244 -9.05 -4.14 -16.83
N VAL A 245 -9.02 -4.74 -18.02
CA VAL A 245 -7.89 -4.61 -18.92
C VAL A 245 -7.66 -3.13 -19.26
N SER A 246 -6.41 -2.69 -19.19
CA SER A 246 -6.02 -1.32 -19.55
C SER A 246 -5.99 -1.13 -21.07
N THR A 247 -6.23 0.09 -21.52
CA THR A 247 -6.14 0.41 -22.94
C THR A 247 -4.71 0.25 -23.48
N SER A 248 -4.56 0.13 -24.81
CA SER A 248 -3.23 0.08 -25.47
C SER A 248 -2.39 1.31 -25.13
N ASP A 249 -3.01 2.48 -24.98
CA ASP A 249 -2.32 3.73 -24.63
C ASP A 249 -1.82 3.69 -23.17
N ASP A 250 -2.64 3.22 -22.21
CA ASP A 250 -2.23 3.06 -20.81
C ASP A 250 -1.07 2.07 -20.70
N MET A 251 -1.12 0.97 -21.44
CA MET A 251 -0.05 -0.01 -21.45
C MET A 251 1.24 0.54 -22.09
N SER A 252 1.12 1.27 -23.18
CA SER A 252 2.27 1.92 -23.83
C SER A 252 2.91 2.96 -22.91
N LYS A 253 2.10 3.73 -22.17
CA LYS A 253 2.56 4.68 -21.18
C LYS A 253 3.27 3.97 -20.01
N ALA A 254 2.66 2.91 -19.45
CA ALA A 254 3.27 2.13 -18.38
C ALA A 254 4.63 1.54 -18.80
N ILE A 255 4.73 0.92 -19.98
CA ILE A 255 5.99 0.37 -20.49
C ILE A 255 7.08 1.44 -20.62
N LYS A 256 6.72 2.67 -21.01
CA LYS A 256 7.67 3.78 -21.12
C LYS A 256 8.10 4.33 -19.75
N GLU A 257 7.17 4.40 -18.79
CA GLU A 257 7.41 5.00 -17.47
C GLU A 257 8.08 4.04 -16.50
N PHE A 258 7.73 2.76 -16.55
CA PHE A 258 8.25 1.72 -15.65
C PHE A 258 9.39 0.93 -16.29
N GLY A 259 10.42 1.65 -16.74
CA GLY A 259 11.67 1.06 -17.20
C GLY A 259 12.72 0.97 -16.10
N GLY A 260 13.85 0.34 -16.40
CA GLY A 260 15.09 0.58 -15.66
C GLY A 260 15.27 -0.08 -14.30
N PHE A 261 14.44 -1.00 -13.87
CA PHE A 261 14.70 -1.76 -12.65
C PHE A 261 15.58 -2.98 -12.91
N THR A 262 16.36 -3.43 -11.92
CA THR A 262 17.35 -4.45 -12.19
C THR A 262 17.12 -5.79 -11.52
N TYR A 263 17.00 -5.88 -10.25
CA TYR A 263 16.93 -7.18 -9.58
C TYR A 263 16.01 -7.12 -8.35
N ALA A 264 14.85 -7.75 -8.44
CA ALA A 264 14.01 -8.07 -7.30
C ALA A 264 13.88 -9.60 -7.19
N ARG A 265 14.42 -10.20 -6.15
CA ARG A 265 14.34 -11.64 -5.89
C ARG A 265 13.97 -11.92 -4.45
#